data_9326cbacbc02a294d976188f10bb94ab
#
_entry.id   9326cbacbc02a294d976188f10bb94ab
#
_cell.length_a   1.000
_cell.length_b   1.000
_cell.length_c   1.000
_cell.angle_alpha   90.00
_cell.angle_beta   90.00
_cell.angle_gamma   90.00
#
_symmetry.space_group_name_H-M   'P 1'
#
loop_
_entity.id
_entity.type
_entity.pdbx_description
1 polymer ?
#
loop_
_entity_poly.entity_id
_entity_poly.type
_entity_poly.pdbx_seq_one_letter_code
_entity_poly.pdbx_strand_id
1 'polypeptide(L)'
;MSALAKEQGAKSIPLRVSGAWHSELMKGAEAEFREFLNTIPFHPPAGAVVHNASADTASQPDEIKAIMAKQLCSPVRWYDSMRKLEADGVTVFAEIGPGRVLAGLLKKILPPDFPGQILNVNDLKTFETFLKAV
;
A
#
# COMPACT_ATOMS: atom_id res chain seq x y z
N MET A 1 8.33 18.36 -15.51
CA MET A 1 7.91 16.92 -15.44
C MET A 1 6.74 16.61 -16.38
N SER A 2 5.56 17.27 -16.27
CA SER A 2 4.40 16.97 -17.14
C SER A 2 4.64 17.18 -18.64
N ALA A 3 5.42 18.21 -19.03
CA ALA A 3 5.78 18.44 -20.43
C ALA A 3 6.65 17.28 -20.97
N LEU A 4 7.71 16.91 -20.21
CA LEU A 4 8.59 15.80 -20.58
C LEU A 4 7.83 14.45 -20.70
N ALA A 5 6.91 14.18 -19.78
CA ALA A 5 6.07 12.98 -19.86
C ALA A 5 5.23 12.96 -21.15
N LYS A 6 4.65 14.11 -21.53
CA LYS A 6 3.86 14.24 -22.76
C LYS A 6 4.72 14.03 -24.01
N GLU A 7 5.94 14.56 -24.04
CA GLU A 7 6.90 14.35 -25.15
C GLU A 7 7.26 12.87 -25.32
N GLN A 8 7.28 12.12 -24.23
CA GLN A 8 7.52 10.67 -24.21
C GLN A 8 6.24 9.83 -24.41
N GLY A 9 5.13 10.44 -24.82
CA GLY A 9 3.85 9.76 -25.04
C GLY A 9 3.13 9.31 -23.77
N ALA A 10 3.60 9.72 -22.58
CA ALA A 10 2.98 9.36 -21.32
C ALA A 10 1.95 10.40 -20.87
N LYS A 11 0.88 9.92 -20.22
CA LYS A 11 -0.16 10.78 -19.64
C LYS A 11 0.24 11.19 -18.22
N SER A 12 0.34 12.50 -17.99
CA SER A 12 0.57 13.07 -16.66
C SER A 12 -0.74 13.64 -16.10
N ILE A 13 -1.11 13.17 -14.92
CA ILE A 13 -2.33 13.64 -14.21
C ILE A 13 -1.89 14.22 -12.86
N PRO A 14 -2.00 15.55 -12.64
CA PRO A 14 -1.72 16.15 -11.35
C PRO A 14 -2.68 15.64 -10.29
N LEU A 15 -2.13 15.24 -9.15
CA LEU A 15 -2.94 14.84 -7.99
C LEU A 15 -3.25 16.08 -7.13
N ARG A 16 -4.48 16.18 -6.63
CA ARG A 16 -4.91 17.21 -5.69
C ARG A 16 -4.58 16.76 -4.26
N VAL A 17 -3.31 16.88 -3.88
CA VAL A 17 -2.83 16.55 -2.53
C VAL A 17 -2.34 17.81 -1.83
N SER A 18 -2.53 17.89 -0.50
CA SER A 18 -2.23 19.08 0.31
C SER A 18 -0.80 19.10 0.86
N GLY A 19 -0.01 18.05 0.64
CA GLY A 19 1.35 17.97 1.18
C GLY A 19 2.25 17.04 0.37
N ALA A 20 3.54 17.14 0.63
CA ALA A 20 4.58 16.34 -0.02
C ALA A 20 4.77 14.97 0.68
N TRP A 21 3.67 14.28 0.95
CA TRP A 21 3.67 12.98 1.62
C TRP A 21 4.57 11.98 0.91
N HIS A 22 5.20 11.11 1.67
CA HIS A 22 6.11 10.07 1.17
C HIS A 22 7.33 10.62 0.42
N SER A 23 7.85 11.79 0.84
CA SER A 23 9.07 12.39 0.30
C SER A 23 9.98 12.91 1.41
N GLU A 24 11.24 13.19 1.07
CA GLU A 24 12.24 13.77 1.99
C GLU A 24 11.79 15.11 2.64
N LEU A 25 10.84 15.83 2.02
CA LEU A 25 10.28 17.04 2.60
C LEU A 25 9.49 16.80 3.89
N MET A 26 9.08 15.56 4.14
CA MET A 26 8.41 15.14 5.38
C MET A 26 9.37 14.67 6.48
N LYS A 27 10.68 14.68 6.24
CA LYS A 27 11.69 14.13 7.16
C LYS A 27 11.69 14.79 8.54
N GLY A 28 11.31 16.07 8.61
CA GLY A 28 11.19 16.80 9.89
C GLY A 28 10.18 16.19 10.86
N ALA A 29 9.15 15.49 10.37
CA ALA A 29 8.13 14.86 11.19
C ALA A 29 8.51 13.42 11.63
N GLU A 30 9.55 12.81 11.08
CA GLU A 30 9.92 11.42 11.36
C GLU A 30 10.28 11.20 12.82
N ALA A 31 11.07 12.10 13.42
CA ALA A 31 11.54 11.97 14.79
C ALA A 31 10.38 12.02 15.79
N GLU A 32 9.51 13.02 15.67
CA GLU A 32 8.33 13.20 16.54
C GLU A 32 7.37 12.01 16.41
N PHE A 33 7.13 11.55 15.19
CA PHE A 33 6.28 10.38 14.96
C PHE A 33 6.88 9.10 15.56
N ARG A 34 8.19 8.92 15.48
CA ARG A 34 8.90 7.81 16.11
C ARG A 34 8.76 7.83 17.64
N GLU A 35 8.91 9.01 18.27
CA GLU A 35 8.69 9.19 19.71
C GLU A 35 7.26 8.82 20.08
N PHE A 36 6.27 9.29 19.32
CA PHE A 36 4.87 8.92 19.54
C PHE A 36 4.64 7.40 19.41
N LEU A 37 5.18 6.75 18.39
CA LEU A 37 5.07 5.28 18.22
C LEU A 37 5.68 4.52 19.41
N ASN A 38 6.72 5.05 20.06
CA ASN A 38 7.34 4.43 21.22
C ASN A 38 6.42 4.43 22.46
N THR A 39 5.44 5.33 22.53
CA THR A 39 4.43 5.36 23.60
C THR A 39 3.33 4.31 23.42
N ILE A 40 3.22 3.70 22.23
CA ILE A 40 2.17 2.73 21.91
C ILE A 40 2.74 1.31 22.06
N PRO A 41 2.06 0.42 22.79
CA PRO A 41 2.45 -0.99 22.82
C PRO A 41 2.18 -1.64 21.45
N PHE A 42 3.21 -2.24 20.87
CA PHE A 42 3.10 -3.04 19.66
C PHE A 42 3.30 -4.51 19.99
N HIS A 43 2.54 -5.36 19.35
CA HIS A 43 2.67 -6.81 19.43
C HIS A 43 3.03 -7.38 18.05
N PRO A 44 3.64 -8.55 17.98
CA PRO A 44 3.82 -9.26 16.72
C PRO A 44 2.46 -9.38 16.00
N PRO A 45 2.39 -9.11 14.70
CA PRO A 45 1.14 -9.20 13.95
C PRO A 45 0.68 -10.66 13.87
N ALA A 46 -0.66 -10.88 13.96
CA ALA A 46 -1.25 -12.21 13.83
C ALA A 46 -1.20 -12.74 12.37
N GLY A 47 -1.04 -11.87 11.39
CA GLY A 47 -0.86 -12.18 9.97
C GLY A 47 0.27 -11.39 9.35
N ALA A 48 0.69 -11.75 8.15
CA ALA A 48 1.72 -11.01 7.43
C ALA A 48 1.24 -9.61 7.05
N VAL A 49 2.05 -8.60 7.32
CA VAL A 49 1.78 -7.19 6.92
C VAL A 49 2.93 -6.74 6.03
N VAL A 50 2.63 -6.43 4.78
CA VAL A 50 3.59 -5.85 3.84
C VAL A 50 3.63 -4.35 4.01
N HIS A 51 4.80 -3.80 4.31
CA HIS A 51 4.99 -2.39 4.60
C HIS A 51 5.32 -1.58 3.34
N ASN A 52 4.70 -0.41 3.20
CA ASN A 52 4.87 0.46 2.03
C ASN A 52 6.33 0.86 1.74
N ALA A 53 7.11 1.13 2.78
CA ALA A 53 8.47 1.63 2.63
C ALA A 53 9.49 0.55 2.24
N SER A 54 9.29 -0.69 2.70
CA SER A 54 10.18 -1.82 2.43
C SER A 54 9.70 -2.71 1.28
N ALA A 55 8.40 -2.73 1.01
CA ALA A 55 7.71 -3.73 0.19
C ALA A 55 7.97 -5.16 0.71
N ASP A 56 8.16 -5.31 2.01
CA ASP A 56 8.42 -6.57 2.67
C ASP A 56 7.70 -6.66 4.02
N THR A 57 7.66 -7.86 4.60
CA THR A 57 7.05 -8.11 5.91
C THR A 57 8.05 -7.87 7.03
N ALA A 58 7.51 -7.50 8.20
CA ALA A 58 8.25 -7.46 9.46
C ALA A 58 7.39 -8.08 10.56
N SER A 59 8.02 -8.74 11.52
CA SER A 59 7.33 -9.42 12.63
C SER A 59 7.69 -8.84 14.00
N GLN A 60 8.83 -8.18 14.12
CA GLN A 60 9.29 -7.62 15.38
C GLN A 60 8.70 -6.22 15.62
N PRO A 61 8.10 -5.95 16.79
CA PRO A 61 7.45 -4.68 17.09
C PRO A 61 8.33 -3.46 16.86
N ASP A 62 9.59 -3.50 17.27
CA ASP A 62 10.52 -2.37 17.14
C ASP A 62 10.92 -2.13 15.68
N GLU A 63 11.06 -3.20 14.88
CA GLU A 63 11.30 -3.10 13.45
C GLU A 63 10.09 -2.48 12.74
N ILE A 64 8.86 -2.90 13.09
CA ILE A 64 7.63 -2.34 12.55
C ILE A 64 7.54 -0.84 12.84
N LYS A 65 7.80 -0.42 14.10
CA LYS A 65 7.83 1.01 14.47
C LYS A 65 8.85 1.79 13.66
N ALA A 66 10.04 1.24 13.45
CA ALA A 66 11.09 1.88 12.66
C ALA A 66 10.68 2.05 11.18
N ILE A 67 10.06 1.04 10.58
CA ILE A 67 9.54 1.09 9.20
C ILE A 67 8.41 2.12 9.10
N MET A 68 7.47 2.13 10.06
CA MET A 68 6.36 3.09 10.10
C MET A 68 6.84 4.53 10.21
N ALA A 69 7.86 4.80 11.03
CA ALA A 69 8.43 6.14 11.12
C ALA A 69 9.05 6.59 9.79
N LYS A 70 9.82 5.73 9.13
CA LYS A 70 10.41 6.00 7.81
C LYS A 70 9.39 6.17 6.70
N GLN A 71 8.20 5.56 6.81
CA GLN A 71 7.16 5.63 5.79
C GLN A 71 6.73 7.05 5.46
N LEU A 72 6.77 7.99 6.43
CA LEU A 72 6.41 9.40 6.20
C LEU A 72 7.23 10.06 5.11
N CYS A 73 8.51 9.72 5.02
CA CYS A 73 9.47 10.32 4.09
C CYS A 73 9.99 9.35 3.02
N SER A 74 9.40 8.16 2.90
CA SER A 74 9.77 7.14 1.92
C SER A 74 8.69 6.94 0.86
N PRO A 75 9.06 6.68 -0.39
CA PRO A 75 8.09 6.32 -1.43
C PRO A 75 7.23 5.12 -1.04
N VAL A 76 5.97 5.12 -1.47
CA VAL A 76 5.11 3.94 -1.37
C VAL A 76 5.48 2.96 -2.49
N ARG A 77 6.06 1.82 -2.13
CA ARG A 77 6.48 0.77 -3.06
C ARG A 77 5.33 -0.18 -3.39
N TRP A 78 4.21 0.38 -3.88
CA TRP A 78 2.98 -0.36 -4.14
C TRP A 78 3.18 -1.48 -5.16
N TYR A 79 3.87 -1.19 -6.27
CA TYR A 79 4.17 -2.20 -7.30
C TYR A 79 4.92 -3.40 -6.71
N ASP A 80 6.01 -3.14 -5.99
CA ASP A 80 6.84 -4.20 -5.40
C ASP A 80 6.06 -5.00 -4.35
N SER A 81 5.23 -4.34 -3.53
CA SER A 81 4.37 -4.98 -2.53
C SER A 81 3.39 -5.96 -3.18
N MET A 82 2.75 -5.57 -4.28
CA MET A 82 1.80 -6.43 -4.98
C MET A 82 2.49 -7.61 -5.67
N ARG A 83 3.67 -7.38 -6.26
CA ARG A 83 4.49 -8.44 -6.86
C ARG A 83 5.00 -9.44 -5.82
N LYS A 84 5.37 -8.95 -4.63
CA LYS A 84 5.73 -9.83 -3.51
C LYS A 84 4.56 -10.73 -3.10
N LEU A 85 3.38 -10.14 -2.87
CA LEU A 85 2.19 -10.92 -2.47
C LEU A 85 1.81 -11.98 -3.51
N GLU A 86 1.92 -11.64 -4.80
CA GLU A 86 1.72 -12.61 -5.89
C GLU A 86 2.76 -13.74 -5.83
N ALA A 87 4.04 -13.40 -5.67
CA ALA A 87 5.13 -14.37 -5.55
C ALA A 87 5.00 -15.26 -4.31
N ASP A 88 4.44 -14.73 -3.22
CA ASP A 88 4.12 -15.47 -2.00
C ASP A 88 2.86 -16.37 -2.14
N GLY A 89 2.24 -16.41 -3.33
CA GLY A 89 1.11 -17.28 -3.64
C GLY A 89 -0.26 -16.73 -3.22
N VAL A 90 -0.39 -15.44 -2.96
CA VAL A 90 -1.70 -14.81 -2.67
C VAL A 90 -2.55 -14.82 -3.94
N THR A 91 -3.71 -15.44 -3.86
CA THR A 91 -4.66 -15.58 -4.97
C THR A 91 -5.95 -14.77 -4.80
N VAL A 92 -6.22 -14.25 -3.60
CA VAL A 92 -7.40 -13.42 -3.33
C VAL A 92 -6.96 -12.08 -2.76
N PHE A 93 -7.29 -11.01 -3.48
CA PHE A 93 -7.06 -9.64 -3.04
C PHE A 93 -8.40 -8.95 -2.79
N ALA A 94 -8.55 -8.32 -1.63
CA ALA A 94 -9.75 -7.56 -1.29
C ALA A 94 -9.40 -6.12 -0.91
N GLU A 95 -9.92 -5.15 -1.65
CA GLU A 95 -9.89 -3.74 -1.27
C GLU A 95 -11.10 -3.45 -0.41
N ILE A 96 -10.89 -3.16 0.87
CA ILE A 96 -11.95 -2.89 1.85
C ILE A 96 -12.01 -1.38 2.11
N GLY A 97 -13.14 -0.76 1.77
CA GLY A 97 -13.36 0.66 1.93
C GLY A 97 -13.99 1.33 0.70
N PRO A 98 -14.21 2.66 0.74
CA PRO A 98 -14.83 3.39 -0.36
C PRO A 98 -13.91 3.47 -1.58
N GLY A 99 -14.46 3.25 -2.76
CA GLY A 99 -13.73 3.35 -4.02
C GLY A 99 -13.20 2.03 -4.57
N ARG A 100 -12.38 2.14 -5.62
CA ARG A 100 -11.80 0.98 -6.35
C ARG A 100 -10.42 1.32 -6.94
N VAL A 101 -9.69 2.20 -6.26
CA VAL A 101 -8.43 2.72 -6.78
C VAL A 101 -7.33 1.67 -6.72
N LEU A 102 -7.21 1.00 -5.56
CA LEU A 102 -6.16 -0.01 -5.34
C LEU A 102 -6.41 -1.25 -6.20
N ALA A 103 -7.66 -1.71 -6.29
CA ALA A 103 -8.03 -2.81 -7.19
C ALA A 103 -7.76 -2.46 -8.66
N GLY A 104 -7.99 -1.21 -9.06
CA GLY A 104 -7.68 -0.71 -10.41
C GLY A 104 -6.19 -0.66 -10.70
N LEU A 105 -5.35 -0.32 -9.72
CA LEU A 105 -3.89 -0.36 -9.83
C LEU A 105 -3.39 -1.82 -9.87
N LEU A 106 -3.92 -2.67 -9.01
CA LEU A 106 -3.55 -4.08 -8.93
C LEU A 106 -3.78 -4.82 -10.26
N LYS A 107 -4.92 -4.58 -10.92
CA LYS A 107 -5.21 -5.14 -12.27
C LYS A 107 -4.21 -4.77 -13.36
N LYS A 108 -3.42 -3.70 -13.16
CA LYS A 108 -2.35 -3.29 -14.10
C LYS A 108 -0.99 -3.88 -13.73
N ILE A 109 -0.86 -4.40 -12.52
CA ILE A 109 0.38 -4.97 -11.98
C ILE A 109 0.43 -6.48 -12.17
N LEU A 110 -0.69 -7.15 -11.89
CA LEU A 110 -0.80 -8.59 -12.04
C LEU A 110 -0.81 -8.99 -13.53
N PRO A 111 -0.30 -10.17 -13.86
CA PRO A 111 -0.32 -10.66 -15.23
C PRO A 111 -1.77 -10.87 -15.72
N PRO A 112 -2.00 -10.78 -17.06
CA PRO A 112 -3.35 -10.92 -17.63
C PRO A 112 -4.01 -12.27 -17.34
N ASP A 113 -3.23 -13.31 -17.12
CA ASP A 113 -3.63 -14.68 -16.82
C ASP A 113 -3.59 -15.00 -15.32
N PHE A 114 -3.53 -13.97 -14.45
CA PHE A 114 -3.56 -14.18 -13.00
C PHE A 114 -4.81 -15.00 -12.60
N PRO A 115 -4.64 -16.17 -11.97
CA PRO A 115 -5.74 -17.10 -11.72
C PRO A 115 -6.62 -16.73 -10.54
N GLY A 116 -6.23 -15.68 -9.80
CA GLY A 116 -6.90 -15.29 -8.56
C GLY A 116 -8.02 -14.28 -8.75
N GLN A 117 -8.53 -13.78 -7.62
CA GLN A 117 -9.66 -12.87 -7.55
C GLN A 117 -9.25 -11.50 -7.01
N ILE A 118 -9.83 -10.45 -7.57
CA ILE A 118 -9.71 -9.07 -7.05
C ILE A 118 -11.10 -8.60 -6.69
N LEU A 119 -11.36 -8.46 -5.40
CA LEU A 119 -12.65 -8.13 -4.81
C LEU A 119 -12.65 -6.69 -4.26
N ASN A 120 -13.82 -6.07 -4.27
CA ASN A 120 -14.06 -4.80 -3.58
C ASN A 120 -15.16 -4.98 -2.53
N VAL A 121 -14.93 -4.47 -1.33
CA VAL A 121 -15.88 -4.50 -0.22
C VAL A 121 -16.12 -3.05 0.22
N ASN A 122 -17.17 -2.43 -0.30
CA ASN A 122 -17.49 -1.02 -0.05
C ASN A 122 -18.93 -0.80 0.46
N ASP A 123 -19.75 -1.85 0.52
CA ASP A 123 -21.10 -1.88 1.04
C ASP A 123 -21.49 -3.28 1.51
N LEU A 124 -22.69 -3.43 2.10
CA LEU A 124 -23.17 -4.72 2.60
C LEU A 124 -23.29 -5.78 1.50
N LYS A 125 -23.72 -5.39 0.31
CA LYS A 125 -23.90 -6.33 -0.82
C LYS A 125 -22.55 -6.90 -1.28
N THR A 126 -21.56 -6.05 -1.40
CA THR A 126 -20.19 -6.47 -1.77
C THR A 126 -19.51 -7.25 -0.65
N PHE A 127 -19.82 -6.97 0.62
CA PHE A 127 -19.39 -7.77 1.75
C PHE A 127 -19.99 -9.19 1.72
N GLU A 128 -21.29 -9.32 1.47
CA GLU A 128 -21.94 -10.64 1.30
C GLU A 128 -21.33 -11.44 0.14
N THR A 129 -20.95 -10.74 -0.94
CA THR A 129 -20.27 -11.37 -2.08
C THR A 129 -18.88 -11.86 -1.70
N PHE A 130 -18.13 -11.05 -0.95
CA PHE A 130 -16.81 -11.40 -0.42
C PHE A 130 -16.88 -12.65 0.46
N LEU A 131 -17.83 -12.72 1.42
CA LEU A 131 -18.00 -13.88 2.31
C LEU A 131 -18.32 -15.20 1.57
N LYS A 132 -18.84 -15.12 0.36
CA LYS A 132 -19.12 -16.31 -0.46
C LYS A 132 -17.91 -16.74 -1.31
N ALA A 133 -16.93 -15.85 -1.44
CA ALA A 133 -15.77 -16.05 -2.30
C ALA A 133 -14.53 -16.54 -1.51
N VAL A 134 -14.55 -16.41 -0.19
CA VAL A 134 -13.53 -16.85 0.77
C VAL A 134 -14.12 -17.84 1.74
#